data_7dc66e2a793b55f55f47e8bba767f7c9
#
_entry.id   7dc66e2a793b55f55f47e8bba767f7c9
#
_cell.length_a   1.000
_cell.length_b   1.000
_cell.length_c   1.000
_cell.angle_alpha   90.00
_cell.angle_beta   90.00
_cell.angle_gamma   90.00
#
_symmetry.space_group_name_H-M   'P 1'
#
loop_
_entity.id
_entity.type
_entity.pdbx_description
1 polymer ?
#
loop_
_entity_poly.entity_id
_entity_poly.type
_entity_poly.pdbx_seq_one_letter_code
_entity_poly.pdbx_strand_id
1 'polypeptide(L)'
;MCIRDRIKLIDRFLMFYIRTADRLERTSTWLDRIPGGLDHVRDVVVEDSLGICEELESLMKDHVAHYADEWATTINDPEKLARFVSFVNAPDTPDPVVGFVPERDQIKPDLPLLTIGHRPLEGSAQR
;
A
#
# COMPACT_ATOMS: atom_id res chain seq x y z
N MET A 1 -32.01 8.79 3.45
CA MET A 1 -30.98 7.74 3.28
C MET A 1 -30.13 7.67 4.54
N CYS A 2 -30.16 6.56 5.26
CA CYS A 2 -29.37 6.38 6.49
C CYS A 2 -27.90 5.99 6.16
N ILE A 3 -27.03 6.00 7.19
CA ILE A 3 -25.61 5.63 6.99
C ILE A 3 -25.48 4.19 6.47
N ARG A 4 -26.30 3.28 6.96
CA ARG A 4 -26.28 1.87 6.52
C ARG A 4 -26.61 1.72 5.04
N ASP A 5 -27.57 2.50 4.54
CA ASP A 5 -27.94 2.45 3.13
C ASP A 5 -26.79 2.93 2.24
N ARG A 6 -26.06 3.97 2.70
CA ARG A 6 -24.88 4.47 1.96
C ARG A 6 -23.76 3.43 1.91
N ILE A 7 -23.49 2.76 3.02
CA ILE A 7 -22.49 1.68 3.07
C ILE A 7 -22.87 0.58 2.09
N LYS A 8 -24.12 0.12 2.09
CA LYS A 8 -24.58 -0.90 1.14
C LYS A 8 -24.39 -0.50 -0.31
N LEU A 9 -24.70 0.74 -0.66
CA LEU A 9 -24.50 1.23 -2.02
C LEU A 9 -23.00 1.25 -2.41
N ILE A 10 -22.13 1.63 -1.48
CA ILE A 10 -20.68 1.60 -1.70
C ILE A 10 -20.21 0.15 -1.88
N ASP A 11 -20.64 -0.76 -1.04
CA ASP A 11 -20.29 -2.18 -1.10
C ASP A 11 -20.73 -2.81 -2.43
N ARG A 12 -21.96 -2.55 -2.87
CA ARG A 12 -22.48 -3.01 -4.16
C ARG A 12 -21.66 -2.45 -5.33
N PHE A 13 -21.35 -1.14 -5.29
CA PHE A 13 -20.56 -0.50 -6.32
C PHE A 13 -19.15 -1.11 -6.41
N LEU A 14 -18.48 -1.25 -5.28
CA LEU A 14 -17.11 -1.79 -5.24
C LEU A 14 -17.10 -3.26 -5.72
N MET A 15 -18.02 -4.08 -5.27
CA MET A 15 -18.07 -5.48 -5.70
C MET A 15 -18.48 -5.62 -7.17
N PHE A 16 -19.38 -4.78 -7.67
CA PHE A 16 -19.73 -4.74 -9.09
C PHE A 16 -18.55 -4.34 -9.95
N TYR A 17 -17.79 -3.32 -9.53
CA TYR A 17 -16.55 -2.92 -10.19
C TYR A 17 -15.51 -4.05 -10.19
N ILE A 18 -15.23 -4.66 -9.05
CA ILE A 18 -14.24 -5.76 -8.93
C ILE A 18 -14.59 -6.93 -9.85
N ARG A 19 -15.88 -7.26 -10.00
CA ARG A 19 -16.34 -8.38 -10.83
C ARG A 19 -16.33 -8.11 -12.33
N THR A 20 -16.48 -6.86 -12.73
CA THR A 20 -16.71 -6.48 -14.14
C THR A 20 -15.56 -5.69 -14.77
N ALA A 21 -14.64 -5.17 -13.97
CA ALA A 21 -13.46 -4.49 -14.45
C ALA A 21 -12.38 -5.47 -14.91
N ASP A 22 -11.61 -5.09 -15.92
CA ASP A 22 -10.42 -5.80 -16.33
C ASP A 22 -9.27 -5.59 -15.33
N ARG A 23 -8.28 -6.46 -15.37
CA ARG A 23 -7.12 -6.36 -14.47
C ARG A 23 -6.43 -5.02 -14.61
N LEU A 24 -6.26 -4.30 -13.50
CA LEU A 24 -5.65 -2.97 -13.41
C LEU A 24 -6.44 -1.87 -14.15
N GLU A 25 -7.66 -2.12 -14.54
CA GLU A 25 -8.53 -1.12 -15.17
C GLU A 25 -8.98 -0.08 -14.13
N ARG A 26 -8.86 1.20 -14.47
CA ARG A 26 -9.33 2.28 -13.63
C ARG A 26 -10.84 2.46 -13.76
N THR A 27 -11.49 2.95 -12.70
CA THR A 27 -12.95 3.18 -12.70
C THR A 27 -13.44 4.06 -13.83
N SER A 28 -12.69 5.09 -14.23
CA SER A 28 -13.06 5.95 -15.35
C SER A 28 -13.10 5.18 -16.67
N THR A 29 -12.06 4.40 -16.97
CA THR A 29 -11.98 3.57 -18.17
C THR A 29 -13.05 2.50 -18.18
N TRP A 30 -13.28 1.87 -17.02
CA TRP A 30 -14.33 0.89 -16.84
C TRP A 30 -15.73 1.47 -17.11
N LEU A 31 -16.03 2.67 -16.59
CA LEU A 31 -17.30 3.36 -16.84
C LEU A 31 -17.49 3.71 -18.31
N ASP A 32 -16.43 4.14 -19.00
CA ASP A 32 -16.47 4.46 -20.44
C ASP A 32 -16.71 3.20 -21.29
N ARG A 33 -16.23 2.04 -20.82
CA ARG A 33 -16.36 0.75 -21.50
C ARG A 33 -17.74 0.10 -21.30
N ILE A 34 -18.35 0.28 -20.13
CA ILE A 34 -19.65 -0.33 -19.85
C ILE A 34 -20.75 0.30 -20.71
N PRO A 35 -21.55 -0.51 -21.41
CA PRO A 35 -22.73 0.00 -22.12
C PRO A 35 -23.68 0.71 -21.16
N GLY A 36 -24.02 1.97 -21.43
CA GLY A 36 -24.83 2.79 -20.54
C GLY A 36 -24.07 3.53 -19.44
N GLY A 37 -22.76 3.27 -19.29
CA GLY A 37 -21.87 4.03 -18.41
C GLY A 37 -22.39 4.13 -16.96
N LEU A 38 -22.33 5.34 -16.42
CA LEU A 38 -22.73 5.62 -15.04
C LEU A 38 -24.21 5.35 -14.78
N ASP A 39 -25.10 5.58 -15.76
CA ASP A 39 -26.53 5.35 -15.60
C ASP A 39 -26.82 3.86 -15.42
N HIS A 40 -26.16 3.00 -16.21
CA HIS A 40 -26.28 1.55 -16.03
C HIS A 40 -25.77 1.10 -14.65
N VAL A 41 -24.61 1.60 -14.22
CA VAL A 41 -24.06 1.27 -12.89
C VAL A 41 -25.01 1.71 -11.78
N ARG A 42 -25.61 2.88 -11.90
CA ARG A 42 -26.62 3.36 -10.97
C ARG A 42 -27.84 2.44 -10.94
N ASP A 43 -28.36 2.05 -12.08
CA ASP A 43 -29.55 1.17 -12.17
C ASP A 43 -29.26 -0.20 -11.56
N VAL A 44 -28.05 -0.74 -11.72
CA VAL A 44 -27.64 -2.00 -11.09
C VAL A 44 -27.50 -1.85 -9.57
N VAL A 45 -26.79 -0.82 -9.10
CA VAL A 45 -26.42 -0.67 -7.69
C VAL A 45 -27.60 -0.18 -6.84
N VAL A 46 -28.40 0.75 -7.37
CA VAL A 46 -29.49 1.40 -6.63
C VAL A 46 -30.82 0.68 -6.83
N GLU A 47 -31.16 0.40 -8.09
CA GLU A 47 -32.46 -0.16 -8.46
C GLU A 47 -32.46 -1.69 -8.58
N ASP A 48 -31.27 -2.31 -8.42
CA ASP A 48 -31.08 -3.78 -8.57
C ASP A 48 -31.61 -4.33 -9.91
N SER A 49 -31.38 -3.61 -10.99
CA SER A 49 -31.89 -3.96 -12.32
C SER A 49 -31.47 -5.34 -12.84
N LEU A 50 -30.38 -5.88 -12.32
CA LEU A 50 -29.89 -7.23 -12.63
C LEU A 50 -30.23 -8.29 -11.57
N GLY A 51 -30.84 -7.89 -10.45
CA GLY A 51 -31.17 -8.82 -9.36
C GLY A 51 -29.96 -9.44 -8.66
N ILE A 52 -28.84 -8.74 -8.62
CA ILE A 52 -27.56 -9.25 -8.07
C ILE A 52 -27.10 -8.54 -6.80
N CYS A 53 -27.84 -7.56 -6.30
CA CYS A 53 -27.41 -6.76 -5.16
C CYS A 53 -27.18 -7.58 -3.89
N GLU A 54 -28.00 -8.58 -3.63
CA GLU A 54 -27.83 -9.47 -2.46
C GLU A 54 -26.53 -10.29 -2.58
N GLU A 55 -26.22 -10.78 -3.79
CA GLU A 55 -24.98 -11.48 -4.06
C GLU A 55 -23.75 -10.57 -3.85
N LEU A 56 -23.80 -9.33 -4.35
CA LEU A 56 -22.73 -8.34 -4.17
C LEU A 56 -22.49 -8.01 -2.69
N GLU A 57 -23.57 -7.84 -1.91
CA GLU A 57 -23.49 -7.60 -0.47
C GLU A 57 -22.89 -8.81 0.27
N SER A 58 -23.25 -10.04 -0.13
CA SER A 58 -22.68 -11.27 0.45
C SER A 58 -21.19 -11.39 0.16
N LEU A 59 -20.78 -11.15 -1.07
CA LEU A 59 -19.37 -11.18 -1.46
C LEU A 59 -18.53 -10.14 -0.71
N MET A 60 -19.05 -8.92 -0.53
CA MET A 60 -18.36 -7.91 0.28
C MET A 60 -18.23 -8.35 1.74
N LYS A 61 -19.28 -8.92 2.30
CA LYS A 61 -19.25 -9.44 3.68
C LYS A 61 -18.20 -10.53 3.85
N ASP A 62 -18.11 -11.44 2.90
CA ASP A 62 -17.11 -12.50 2.91
C ASP A 62 -15.70 -11.93 2.75
N HIS A 63 -15.51 -10.94 1.88
CA HIS A 63 -14.24 -10.25 1.69
C HIS A 63 -13.77 -9.57 2.98
N VAL A 64 -14.68 -8.85 3.65
CA VAL A 64 -14.37 -8.19 4.93
C VAL A 64 -14.07 -9.21 6.04
N ALA A 65 -14.80 -10.33 6.07
CA ALA A 65 -14.57 -11.38 7.08
C ALA A 65 -13.20 -12.07 6.93
N HIS A 66 -12.68 -12.15 5.71
CA HIS A 66 -11.37 -12.76 5.42
C HIS A 66 -10.23 -11.73 5.33
N TYR A 67 -10.52 -10.45 5.50
CA TYR A 67 -9.50 -9.41 5.49
C TYR A 67 -8.55 -9.56 6.68
N ALA A 68 -7.26 -9.66 6.37
CA ALA A 68 -6.21 -9.64 7.37
C ALA A 68 -5.34 -8.38 7.16
N ASP A 69 -5.18 -7.59 8.20
CA ASP A 69 -4.26 -6.47 8.20
C ASP A 69 -2.82 -6.99 8.31
N GLU A 70 -2.09 -6.97 7.20
CA GLU A 70 -0.70 -7.43 7.14
C GLU A 70 0.22 -6.63 8.05
N TRP A 71 -0.04 -5.31 8.20
CA TRP A 71 0.74 -4.45 9.09
C TRP A 71 0.48 -4.79 10.56
N ALA A 72 -0.77 -4.94 10.95
CA ALA A 72 -1.10 -5.34 12.31
C ALA A 72 -0.52 -6.72 12.64
N THR A 73 -0.59 -7.65 11.69
CA THR A 73 0.01 -8.98 11.83
C THR A 73 1.53 -8.91 11.99
N THR A 74 2.19 -8.04 11.24
CA THR A 74 3.65 -7.86 11.28
C THR A 74 4.09 -7.19 12.58
N ILE A 75 3.39 -6.14 13.03
CA ILE A 75 3.71 -5.42 14.27
C ILE A 75 3.53 -6.31 15.49
N ASN A 76 2.56 -7.20 15.48
CA ASN A 76 2.29 -8.14 16.57
C ASN A 76 3.17 -9.41 16.55
N ASP A 77 4.01 -9.57 15.54
CA ASP A 77 4.91 -10.70 15.38
C ASP A 77 6.37 -10.24 15.64
N PRO A 78 6.97 -10.61 16.80
CA PRO A 78 8.32 -10.19 17.16
C PRO A 78 9.39 -10.61 16.14
N GLU A 79 9.23 -11.78 15.50
CA GLU A 79 10.20 -12.26 14.51
C GLU A 79 10.14 -11.44 13.22
N LYS A 80 8.93 -11.05 12.80
CA LYS A 80 8.77 -10.17 11.64
C LYS A 80 9.23 -8.75 11.97
N LEU A 81 8.89 -8.25 13.17
CA LEU A 81 9.30 -6.93 13.62
C LEU A 81 10.82 -6.78 13.67
N ALA A 82 11.54 -7.83 14.09
CA ALA A 82 13.00 -7.84 14.16
C ALA A 82 13.67 -7.65 12.77
N ARG A 83 12.95 -7.86 11.68
CA ARG A 83 13.48 -7.61 10.32
C ARG A 83 13.49 -6.14 9.93
N PHE A 84 12.73 -5.30 10.63
CA PHE A 84 12.72 -3.86 10.42
C PHE A 84 13.83 -3.23 11.26
N VAL A 85 15.01 -3.10 10.66
CA VAL A 85 16.16 -2.45 11.30
C VAL A 85 16.05 -0.96 11.05
N SER A 86 15.94 -0.16 12.13
CA SER A 86 16.00 1.28 12.05
C SER A 86 17.46 1.74 12.13
N PHE A 87 17.97 2.32 11.06
CA PHE A 87 19.32 2.92 11.05
C PHE A 87 19.35 4.34 11.61
N VAL A 88 18.22 4.93 11.92
CA VAL A 88 18.14 6.33 12.34
C VAL A 88 18.53 6.49 13.82
N ASN A 89 18.14 5.53 14.63
CA ASN A 89 18.52 5.51 16.06
C ASN A 89 19.03 4.11 16.32
N ALA A 90 20.31 3.93 16.47
CA ALA A 90 20.96 2.64 16.68
C ALA A 90 20.02 1.50 17.11
N PRO A 91 20.02 0.36 16.45
CA PRO A 91 19.15 -0.73 16.83
C PRO A 91 19.44 -1.15 18.26
N ASP A 92 18.41 -1.51 19.01
CA ASP A 92 18.54 -2.09 20.35
C ASP A 92 19.34 -3.41 20.32
N THR A 93 19.44 -4.01 19.14
CA THR A 93 20.22 -5.22 18.90
C THR A 93 21.50 -4.87 18.16
N PRO A 94 22.70 -5.17 18.69
CA PRO A 94 23.95 -4.93 18.01
C PRO A 94 24.00 -5.67 16.66
N ASP A 95 24.34 -4.95 15.59
CA ASP A 95 24.64 -5.58 14.31
C ASP A 95 26.10 -6.03 14.34
N PRO A 96 26.42 -7.32 14.10
CA PRO A 96 27.79 -7.81 14.11
C PRO A 96 28.64 -7.24 12.97
N VAL A 97 28.03 -6.66 11.94
CA VAL A 97 28.73 -6.17 10.74
C VAL A 97 28.88 -4.65 10.76
N VAL A 98 27.99 -3.94 11.43
CA VAL A 98 27.98 -2.46 11.46
C VAL A 98 28.16 -1.97 12.88
N GLY A 99 29.30 -1.30 13.15
CA GLY A 99 29.50 -0.53 14.37
C GLY A 99 28.67 0.76 14.36
N PHE A 100 28.37 1.29 15.53
CA PHE A 100 27.69 2.57 15.66
C PHE A 100 28.48 3.52 16.53
N VAL A 101 28.60 4.78 16.13
CA VAL A 101 29.32 5.82 16.86
C VAL A 101 28.40 7.02 17.13
N PRO A 102 28.56 7.68 18.31
CA PRO A 102 27.82 8.88 18.62
C PRO A 102 28.34 10.06 17.79
N GLU A 103 27.45 10.82 17.18
CA GLU A 103 27.75 12.07 16.51
C GLU A 103 26.59 13.06 16.68
N ARG A 104 26.86 14.26 17.22
CA ARG A 104 25.87 15.33 17.42
C ARG A 104 24.62 14.86 18.18
N ASP A 105 24.82 14.18 19.30
CA ASP A 105 23.74 13.59 20.13
C ASP A 105 22.88 12.53 19.42
N GLN A 106 23.33 12.02 18.29
CA GLN A 106 22.71 10.92 17.55
C GLN A 106 23.70 9.79 17.34
N ILE A 107 23.21 8.58 17.24
CA ILE A 107 24.02 7.41 16.92
C ILE A 107 23.94 7.17 15.41
N LYS A 108 25.08 7.15 14.74
CA LYS A 108 25.18 6.84 13.32
C LYS A 108 25.96 5.55 13.09
N PRO A 109 25.70 4.84 11.97
CA PRO A 109 26.53 3.72 11.56
C PRO A 109 27.97 4.16 11.33
N ASP A 110 28.92 3.46 11.91
CA ASP A 110 30.35 3.60 11.61
C ASP A 110 30.68 2.84 10.31
N LEU A 111 30.17 3.38 9.22
CA LEU A 111 30.53 2.86 7.91
C LEU A 111 31.93 3.39 7.59
N PRO A 112 32.92 2.53 7.27
CA PRO A 112 34.17 3.00 6.70
C PRO A 112 33.78 3.85 5.50
N LEU A 113 34.21 5.12 5.50
CA LEU A 113 34.07 5.98 4.33
C LEU A 113 34.53 5.16 3.14
N LEU A 114 33.61 4.65 2.36
CA LEU A 114 33.90 4.26 1.00
C LEU A 114 34.43 5.56 0.39
N THR A 115 35.73 5.69 0.37
CA THR A 115 36.46 6.62 -0.48
C THR A 115 36.06 6.21 -1.89
N ILE A 116 34.89 6.65 -2.32
CA ILE A 116 34.59 6.79 -3.74
C ILE A 116 35.75 7.67 -4.21
N GLY A 117 36.70 7.01 -4.87
CA GLY A 117 37.94 7.66 -5.26
C GLY A 117 37.65 8.98 -5.94
N HIS A 118 37.73 10.05 -5.20
CA HIS A 118 38.07 11.34 -5.76
C HIS A 118 39.48 11.17 -6.26
N ARG A 119 39.59 10.69 -7.49
CA ARG A 119 40.78 10.87 -8.28
C ARG A 119 41.05 12.38 -8.28
N PRO A 120 42.10 12.88 -7.65
CA PRO A 120 42.43 14.30 -7.76
C PRO A 120 42.52 14.57 -9.26
N LEU A 121 41.84 15.60 -9.72
CA LEU A 121 42.12 16.16 -11.04
C LEU A 121 43.53 16.76 -10.96
N GLU A 122 44.54 15.91 -11.11
CA GLU A 122 45.89 16.35 -11.42
C GLU A 122 45.86 16.92 -12.83
N GLY A 123 46.05 18.21 -12.94
CA GLY A 123 46.34 18.80 -14.23
C GLY A 123 45.72 20.15 -14.49
N SER A 124 46.21 21.20 -13.81
CA SER A 124 46.48 22.49 -14.47
C SER A 124 47.34 23.40 -13.59
N ALA A 125 48.55 22.95 -13.37
CA ALA A 125 49.63 23.91 -13.06
C ALA A 125 50.61 23.79 -14.21
N GLN A 126 50.56 24.76 -15.11
CA GLN A 126 51.66 25.26 -15.92
C GLN A 126 51.16 25.85 -17.24
N ARG A 127 50.86 27.14 -17.27
CA ARG A 127 51.62 28.13 -18.06
C ARG A 127 51.08 29.51 -17.79
#